data_49f20bd8a1ae27f00e11926399a4eccb
#
_entry.id   49f20bd8a1ae27f00e11926399a4eccb
#
_cell.length_a   1.000
_cell.length_b   1.000
_cell.length_c   1.000
_cell.angle_alpha   90.00
_cell.angle_beta   90.00
_cell.angle_gamma   90.00
#
_symmetry.space_group_name_H-M   'P 1'
#
loop_
_entity.id
_entity.type
_entity.pdbx_description
1 polymer ?
#
loop_
_entity_poly.entity_id
_entity_poly.type
_entity_poly.pdbx_seq_one_letter_code
_entity_poly.pdbx_strand_id
1 'polypeptide(L)'
;MGRVRDAVIVAAGLGTRMLPTSAYIPKELLPLVDVPVLHHLIFEAKEAGCDRIHIITSPSKDFTTLQNNLASVYSMYEDGDELLNPLGGTEVFFHTQHQQKGLGHAIMMAKDAIQGPFLVLLGDNILTSNHSTLSEFKASDVSKQLVELYKLHGH
;
A
#
# COMPACT_ATOMS: atom_id res chain seq x y z
N MET A 1 20.59 -14.09 -3.89
CA MET A 1 19.81 -12.89 -3.52
C MET A 1 18.35 -13.25 -3.30
N GLY A 2 17.75 -12.79 -2.22
CA GLY A 2 16.34 -13.03 -1.97
C GLY A 2 15.45 -12.21 -2.92
N ARG A 3 14.34 -12.79 -3.40
CA ARG A 3 13.31 -12.06 -4.12
C ARG A 3 12.61 -11.09 -3.15
N VAL A 4 12.39 -9.84 -3.55
CA VAL A 4 11.55 -8.89 -2.82
C VAL A 4 10.09 -9.28 -3.04
N ARG A 5 9.47 -9.87 -2.04
CA ARG A 5 8.06 -10.32 -2.06
C ARG A 5 7.17 -9.49 -1.16
N ASP A 6 7.77 -8.93 -0.11
CA ASP A 6 7.05 -8.20 0.92
C ASP A 6 7.11 -6.69 0.65
N ALA A 7 5.97 -6.02 0.76
CA ALA A 7 5.89 -4.56 0.80
C ALA A 7 5.23 -4.09 2.09
N VAL A 8 5.85 -3.14 2.76
CA VAL A 8 5.32 -2.51 3.98
C VAL A 8 4.80 -1.12 3.63
N ILE A 9 3.49 -0.93 3.74
CA ILE A 9 2.82 0.36 3.53
C ILE A 9 2.56 0.98 4.90
N VAL A 10 3.22 2.10 5.20
CA VAL A 10 3.10 2.75 6.50
C VAL A 10 1.96 3.77 6.48
N ALA A 11 0.81 3.39 7.01
CA ALA A 11 -0.42 4.17 7.07
C ALA A 11 -0.83 4.58 8.51
N ALA A 12 0.06 4.44 9.49
CA ALA A 12 -0.24 4.68 10.92
C ALA A 12 -0.27 6.17 11.33
N GLY A 13 0.16 7.11 10.49
CA GLY A 13 0.24 8.54 10.81
C GLY A 13 -1.14 9.16 11.07
N LEU A 14 -1.25 10.06 12.05
CA LEU A 14 -2.51 10.64 12.51
C LEU A 14 -3.24 11.54 11.50
N GLY A 15 -2.55 12.02 10.45
CA GLY A 15 -3.17 12.87 9.42
C GLY A 15 -3.58 14.27 9.90
N THR A 16 -3.00 14.78 10.97
CA THR A 16 -3.39 16.05 11.62
C THR A 16 -3.39 17.27 10.69
N ARG A 17 -2.55 17.25 9.65
CA ARG A 17 -2.50 18.33 8.62
C ARG A 17 -3.72 18.35 7.69
N MET A 18 -4.51 17.28 7.68
CA MET A 18 -5.71 17.13 6.83
C MET A 18 -7.00 17.21 7.61
N LEU A 19 -6.95 17.75 8.83
CA LEU A 19 -8.15 18.04 9.61
C LEU A 19 -9.01 19.12 8.93
N PRO A 20 -10.35 19.03 9.00
CA PRO A 20 -11.13 18.03 9.76
C PRO A 20 -11.35 16.69 9.04
N THR A 21 -11.06 16.57 7.76
CA THR A 21 -11.37 15.38 6.94
C THR A 21 -10.78 14.10 7.52
N SER A 22 -9.52 14.15 7.96
CA SER A 22 -8.82 12.99 8.52
C SER A 22 -9.34 12.54 9.90
N ALA A 23 -10.25 13.31 10.53
CA ALA A 23 -10.96 12.88 11.72
C ALA A 23 -12.05 11.85 11.42
N TYR A 24 -12.55 11.81 10.18
CA TYR A 24 -13.64 10.95 9.75
C TYR A 24 -13.16 9.81 8.84
N ILE A 25 -12.18 10.09 7.98
CA ILE A 25 -11.69 9.15 6.98
C ILE A 25 -10.17 9.11 7.06
N PRO A 26 -9.55 7.92 7.19
CA PRO A 26 -8.11 7.80 7.04
C PRO A 26 -7.63 8.47 5.75
N LYS A 27 -6.59 9.31 5.83
CA LYS A 27 -6.10 10.07 4.66
C LYS A 27 -5.68 9.17 3.50
N GLU A 28 -5.26 7.96 3.79
CA GLU A 28 -4.87 6.94 2.82
C GLU A 28 -6.06 6.38 2.03
N LEU A 29 -7.30 6.57 2.54
CA LEU A 29 -8.53 6.21 1.84
C LEU A 29 -9.14 7.38 1.04
N LEU A 30 -8.58 8.58 1.16
CA LEU A 30 -9.01 9.70 0.33
C LEU A 30 -8.64 9.44 -1.13
N PRO A 31 -9.54 9.77 -2.07
CA PRO A 31 -9.24 9.55 -3.48
C PRO A 31 -8.25 10.59 -4.02
N LEU A 32 -7.36 10.12 -4.89
CA LEU A 32 -6.65 10.95 -5.83
C LEU A 32 -7.37 10.81 -7.18
N VAL A 33 -8.12 11.82 -7.55
CA VAL A 33 -9.16 11.79 -8.58
C VAL A 33 -10.29 10.83 -8.16
N ASP A 34 -10.28 9.58 -8.56
CA ASP A 34 -11.30 8.56 -8.26
C ASP A 34 -10.74 7.27 -7.62
N VAL A 35 -9.42 7.19 -7.47
CA VAL A 35 -8.74 6.02 -6.89
C VAL A 35 -8.16 6.39 -5.50
N PRO A 36 -8.48 5.64 -4.44
CA PRO A 36 -7.90 5.87 -3.11
C PRO A 36 -6.37 5.83 -3.12
N VAL A 37 -5.74 6.72 -2.34
CA VAL A 37 -4.27 6.77 -2.21
C VAL A 37 -3.67 5.41 -1.89
N LEU A 38 -4.30 4.66 -0.99
CA LEU A 38 -3.83 3.33 -0.61
C LEU A 38 -3.82 2.35 -1.79
N HIS A 39 -4.78 2.46 -2.72
CA HIS A 39 -4.81 1.63 -3.92
C HIS A 39 -3.62 1.92 -4.84
N HIS A 40 -3.26 3.20 -5.02
CA HIS A 40 -2.05 3.56 -5.79
C HIS A 40 -0.80 2.89 -5.23
N LEU A 41 -0.65 2.87 -3.89
CA LEU A 41 0.51 2.25 -3.22
C LEU A 41 0.49 0.71 -3.35
N ILE A 42 -0.68 0.09 -3.27
CA ILE A 42 -0.83 -1.36 -3.46
C ILE A 42 -0.47 -1.74 -4.89
N PHE A 43 -0.98 -1.02 -5.90
CA PHE A 43 -0.64 -1.27 -7.30
C PHE A 43 0.84 -1.06 -7.58
N GLU A 44 1.46 -0.03 -7.02
CA GLU A 44 2.89 0.20 -7.14
C GLU A 44 3.72 -0.96 -6.56
N ALA A 45 3.33 -1.48 -5.38
CA ALA A 45 3.97 -2.64 -4.77
C ALA A 45 3.79 -3.91 -5.63
N LYS A 46 2.60 -4.13 -6.19
CA LYS A 46 2.33 -5.25 -7.10
C LYS A 46 3.17 -5.14 -8.38
N GLU A 47 3.25 -3.97 -8.99
CA GLU A 47 4.07 -3.73 -10.18
C GLU A 47 5.56 -3.98 -9.91
N ALA A 48 6.03 -3.71 -8.67
CA ALA A 48 7.37 -4.05 -8.21
C ALA A 48 7.59 -5.56 -7.98
N GLY A 49 6.54 -6.38 -8.09
CA GLY A 49 6.57 -7.83 -7.95
C GLY A 49 6.33 -8.34 -6.53
N CYS A 50 5.81 -7.48 -5.62
CA CYS A 50 5.41 -7.87 -4.28
C CYS A 50 4.03 -8.55 -4.33
N ASP A 51 3.92 -9.72 -3.68
CA ASP A 51 2.68 -10.49 -3.54
C ASP A 51 2.20 -10.58 -2.08
N ARG A 52 2.94 -9.97 -1.14
CA ARG A 52 2.63 -9.88 0.28
C ARG A 52 2.68 -8.43 0.73
N ILE A 53 1.53 -7.90 1.13
CA ILE A 53 1.36 -6.49 1.47
C ILE A 53 1.08 -6.36 2.97
N HIS A 54 1.95 -5.66 3.68
CA HIS A 54 1.83 -5.37 5.11
C HIS A 54 1.40 -3.92 5.30
N ILE A 55 0.18 -3.69 5.75
CA ILE A 55 -0.36 -2.36 6.01
C ILE A 55 -0.24 -2.06 7.50
N ILE A 56 0.55 -1.04 7.84
CA ILE A 56 0.71 -0.60 9.22
C ILE A 56 -0.31 0.48 9.51
N THR A 57 -1.21 0.21 10.44
CA THR A 57 -2.29 1.12 10.85
C THR A 57 -2.08 1.61 12.28
N SER A 58 -2.97 2.48 12.74
CA SER A 58 -3.08 2.88 14.16
C SER A 58 -4.47 2.52 14.70
N PRO A 59 -4.65 2.41 16.04
CA PRO A 59 -5.95 2.08 16.64
C PRO A 59 -7.07 3.06 16.30
N SER A 60 -6.72 4.30 15.96
CA SER A 60 -7.69 5.35 15.57
C SER A 60 -8.15 5.26 14.12
N LYS A 61 -7.57 4.38 13.31
CA LYS A 61 -7.90 4.24 11.88
C LYS A 61 -8.66 2.95 11.64
N ASP A 62 -9.85 3.10 11.09
CA ASP A 62 -10.66 1.96 10.67
C ASP A 62 -10.41 1.62 9.19
N PHE A 63 -9.73 0.52 8.96
CA PHE A 63 -9.55 -0.09 7.64
C PHE A 63 -10.44 -1.32 7.44
N THR A 64 -11.43 -1.54 8.34
CA THR A 64 -12.33 -2.70 8.30
C THR A 64 -13.09 -2.76 6.97
N THR A 65 -13.45 -1.59 6.44
CA THR A 65 -14.09 -1.47 5.12
C THR A 65 -13.19 -2.04 4.02
N LEU A 66 -11.89 -1.78 4.08
CA LEU A 66 -10.94 -2.33 3.11
C LEU A 66 -10.85 -3.86 3.23
N GLN A 67 -10.84 -4.40 4.46
CA GLN A 67 -10.79 -5.84 4.69
C GLN A 67 -12.05 -6.57 4.25
N ASN A 68 -13.23 -6.03 4.59
CA ASN A 68 -14.50 -6.75 4.48
C ASN A 68 -15.23 -6.47 3.17
N ASN A 69 -15.16 -5.24 2.65
CA ASN A 69 -15.95 -4.83 1.49
C ASN A 69 -15.24 -5.10 0.16
N LEU A 70 -13.91 -5.03 0.12
CA LEU A 70 -13.20 -5.30 -1.11
C LEU A 70 -13.50 -6.72 -1.61
N ALA A 71 -13.36 -7.74 -0.77
CA ALA A 71 -13.61 -9.11 -1.16
C ALA A 71 -15.07 -9.38 -1.55
N SER A 72 -16.05 -8.78 -0.85
CA SER A 72 -17.47 -9.03 -1.10
C SER A 72 -18.04 -8.21 -2.26
N VAL A 73 -17.64 -6.95 -2.41
CA VAL A 73 -18.10 -6.10 -3.51
C VAL A 73 -17.52 -6.58 -4.84
N TYR A 74 -16.26 -6.95 -4.85
CA TYR A 74 -15.58 -7.36 -6.09
C TYR A 74 -15.95 -8.77 -6.57
N SER A 75 -16.39 -9.65 -5.68
CA SER A 75 -16.96 -10.94 -6.10
C SER A 75 -18.27 -10.80 -6.92
N MET A 76 -18.86 -9.61 -6.94
CA MET A 76 -20.05 -9.30 -7.72
C MET A 76 -19.74 -8.81 -9.16
N TYR A 77 -18.48 -8.49 -9.46
CA TYR A 77 -18.04 -8.03 -10.77
C TYR A 77 -17.23 -9.14 -11.43
N GLU A 78 -17.83 -9.83 -12.40
CA GLU A 78 -17.26 -11.01 -13.07
C GLU A 78 -16.06 -10.69 -13.98
N ASP A 79 -15.90 -9.45 -14.40
CA ASP A 79 -14.82 -9.03 -15.31
C ASP A 79 -13.72 -8.28 -14.53
N GLY A 80 -12.69 -9.01 -14.21
CA GLY A 80 -11.47 -8.70 -13.54
C GLY A 80 -10.77 -7.37 -13.78
N ASP A 81 -11.47 -6.24 -13.63
CA ASP A 81 -10.83 -4.93 -13.59
C ASP A 81 -9.99 -4.84 -12.28
N GLU A 82 -8.67 -4.82 -12.44
CA GLU A 82 -7.73 -4.72 -11.34
C GLU A 82 -7.97 -3.48 -10.46
N LEU A 83 -8.47 -2.38 -11.04
CA LEU A 83 -8.84 -1.17 -10.30
C LEU A 83 -9.92 -1.45 -9.27
N LEU A 84 -10.83 -2.36 -9.57
CA LEU A 84 -11.91 -2.75 -8.66
C LEU A 84 -11.45 -3.76 -7.61
N ASN A 85 -10.37 -4.51 -7.86
CA ASN A 85 -9.81 -5.47 -6.92
C ASN A 85 -8.30 -5.26 -6.68
N PRO A 86 -7.91 -4.18 -6.01
CA PRO A 86 -6.49 -3.87 -5.78
C PRO A 86 -5.76 -4.95 -4.98
N LEU A 87 -6.49 -5.74 -4.18
CA LEU A 87 -5.91 -6.82 -3.36
C LEU A 87 -5.86 -8.15 -4.10
N GLY A 88 -6.44 -8.27 -5.30
CA GLY A 88 -6.47 -9.51 -6.06
C GLY A 88 -5.08 -10.06 -6.33
N GLY A 89 -4.87 -11.34 -6.02
CA GLY A 89 -3.59 -12.02 -6.19
C GLY A 89 -2.51 -11.65 -5.16
N THR A 90 -2.86 -10.95 -4.07
CA THR A 90 -1.95 -10.60 -2.98
C THR A 90 -2.45 -11.11 -1.64
N GLU A 91 -1.51 -11.44 -0.75
CA GLU A 91 -1.78 -11.66 0.67
C GLU A 91 -1.66 -10.33 1.41
N VAL A 92 -2.68 -9.95 2.17
CA VAL A 92 -2.70 -8.67 2.90
C VAL A 92 -2.71 -8.92 4.40
N PHE A 93 -1.77 -8.27 5.09
CA PHE A 93 -1.59 -8.34 6.54
C PHE A 93 -1.76 -6.95 7.13
N PHE A 94 -2.58 -6.83 8.18
CA PHE A 94 -2.73 -5.58 8.92
C PHE A 94 -1.97 -5.68 10.24
N HIS A 95 -1.16 -4.66 10.52
CA HIS A 95 -0.39 -4.55 11.75
C HIS A 95 -0.72 -3.22 12.43
N THR A 96 -1.04 -3.26 13.71
CA THR A 96 -1.42 -2.05 14.46
C THR A 96 -0.24 -1.48 15.25
N GLN A 97 0.13 -0.24 14.95
CA GLN A 97 1.06 0.52 15.76
C GLN A 97 0.32 1.20 16.91
N HIS A 98 0.33 0.61 18.09
CA HIS A 98 -0.36 1.14 19.26
C HIS A 98 0.27 2.41 19.85
N GLN A 99 1.56 2.61 19.65
CA GLN A 99 2.30 3.76 20.14
C GLN A 99 3.05 4.46 19.00
N GLN A 100 2.86 5.75 18.86
CA GLN A 100 3.47 6.58 17.80
C GLN A 100 4.95 6.86 18.11
N LYS A 101 5.83 5.88 17.88
CA LYS A 101 7.29 5.97 18.13
C LYS A 101 8.10 6.19 16.84
N GLY A 102 7.49 6.74 15.81
CA GLY A 102 8.14 7.06 14.54
C GLY A 102 8.09 5.92 13.51
N LEU A 103 8.68 6.20 12.34
CA LEU A 103 8.64 5.35 11.15
C LEU A 103 9.29 3.98 11.38
N GLY A 104 10.50 3.96 11.97
CA GLY A 104 11.19 2.70 12.25
C GLY A 104 10.38 1.77 13.13
N HIS A 105 9.72 2.31 14.18
CA HIS A 105 8.83 1.53 15.02
C HIS A 105 7.60 1.02 14.26
N ALA A 106 7.04 1.80 13.33
CA ALA A 106 5.95 1.35 12.49
C ALA A 106 6.36 0.13 11.64
N ILE A 107 7.50 0.20 10.97
CA ILE A 107 8.05 -0.90 10.16
C ILE A 107 8.27 -2.16 11.02
N MET A 108 8.76 -1.99 12.26
CA MET A 108 8.99 -3.09 13.19
C MET A 108 7.73 -3.88 13.55
N MET A 109 6.53 -3.31 13.35
CA MET A 109 5.27 -4.05 13.60
C MET A 109 5.09 -5.24 12.65
N ALA A 110 5.68 -5.21 11.48
CA ALA A 110 5.62 -6.30 10.50
C ALA A 110 6.81 -7.27 10.56
N LYS A 111 7.81 -7.05 11.44
CA LYS A 111 9.09 -7.76 11.43
C LYS A 111 8.98 -9.30 11.45
N ASP A 112 8.03 -9.83 12.23
CA ASP A 112 7.88 -11.27 12.41
C ASP A 112 7.16 -11.95 11.22
N ALA A 113 6.52 -11.15 10.37
CA ALA A 113 5.83 -11.61 9.17
C ALA A 113 6.68 -11.48 7.89
N ILE A 114 7.68 -10.60 7.89
CA ILE A 114 8.54 -10.35 6.72
C ILE A 114 9.61 -11.44 6.59
N GLN A 115 9.81 -11.90 5.36
CA GLN A 115 10.80 -12.93 5.04
C GLN A 115 11.78 -12.42 3.97
N GLY A 116 12.88 -11.85 4.42
CA GLY A 116 13.94 -11.39 3.51
C GLY A 116 13.86 -9.89 3.18
N PRO A 117 14.38 -9.48 2.01
CA PRO A 117 14.34 -8.09 1.60
C PRO A 117 12.91 -7.65 1.29
N PHE A 118 12.57 -6.42 1.65
CA PHE A 118 11.23 -5.88 1.50
C PHE A 118 11.24 -4.43 1.02
N LEU A 119 10.15 -4.02 0.39
CA LEU A 119 9.91 -2.65 -0.05
C LEU A 119 9.18 -1.87 1.05
N VAL A 120 9.52 -0.59 1.24
CA VAL A 120 8.79 0.31 2.15
C VAL A 120 8.16 1.42 1.35
N LEU A 121 6.84 1.60 1.51
CA LEU A 121 6.04 2.67 0.92
C LEU A 121 5.43 3.52 2.04
N LEU A 122 5.53 4.83 1.91
CA LEU A 122 4.90 5.76 2.85
C LEU A 122 3.46 6.03 2.44
N GLY A 123 2.52 5.93 3.36
CA GLY A 123 1.08 6.00 3.11
C GLY A 123 0.56 7.34 2.56
N ASP A 124 1.39 8.37 2.51
CA ASP A 124 1.07 9.70 1.98
C ASP A 124 2.00 10.14 0.82
N ASN A 125 2.83 9.23 0.32
CA ASN A 125 3.74 9.48 -0.80
C ASN A 125 3.26 8.73 -2.03
N ILE A 126 2.83 9.45 -3.06
CA ILE A 126 2.50 8.88 -4.35
C ILE A 126 3.62 9.23 -5.33
N LEU A 127 4.19 8.19 -5.91
CA LEU A 127 5.18 8.31 -6.97
C LEU A 127 4.48 8.24 -8.33
N THR A 128 4.96 9.03 -9.27
CA THR A 128 4.47 9.02 -10.65
C THR A 128 5.61 8.74 -11.60
N SER A 129 5.33 8.05 -12.68
CA SER A 129 6.27 7.78 -13.74
C SER A 129 5.81 8.39 -15.07
N ASN A 130 6.75 8.63 -15.99
CA ASN A 130 6.48 9.31 -17.25
C ASN A 130 5.55 8.55 -18.21
N HIS A 131 5.30 7.26 -17.93
CA HIS A 131 4.39 6.46 -18.74
C HIS A 131 2.93 6.52 -18.27
N SER A 132 2.65 7.20 -17.17
CA SER A 132 1.27 7.44 -16.70
C SER A 132 0.57 8.39 -17.66
N THR A 133 -0.55 7.95 -18.25
CA THR A 133 -1.37 8.76 -19.14
C THR A 133 -2.64 9.22 -18.42
N LEU A 134 -3.22 10.35 -18.86
CA LEU A 134 -4.49 10.85 -18.35
C LEU A 134 -5.71 10.01 -18.75
N SER A 135 -5.57 9.13 -19.74
CA SER A 135 -6.67 8.34 -20.27
C SER A 135 -6.84 6.95 -19.66
N GLU A 136 -5.78 6.43 -19.03
CA GLU A 136 -5.81 5.11 -18.40
C GLU A 136 -5.03 5.14 -17.09
N PHE A 137 -5.58 4.47 -16.07
CA PHE A 137 -4.83 4.24 -14.84
C PHE A 137 -3.64 3.32 -15.13
N LYS A 138 -2.45 3.78 -14.76
CA LYS A 138 -1.24 2.94 -14.72
C LYS A 138 -0.57 3.10 -13.39
N ALA A 139 -0.23 1.97 -12.76
CA ALA A 139 0.59 1.98 -11.56
C ALA A 139 1.95 2.61 -11.86
N SER A 140 2.52 3.32 -10.87
CA SER A 140 3.90 3.78 -10.95
C SER A 140 4.87 2.58 -11.03
N ASP A 141 5.89 2.68 -11.86
CA ASP A 141 6.96 1.69 -11.96
C ASP A 141 8.23 2.07 -11.20
N VAL A 142 8.20 3.16 -10.44
CA VAL A 142 9.37 3.67 -9.69
C VAL A 142 9.88 2.63 -8.70
N SER A 143 9.00 2.02 -7.93
CA SER A 143 9.37 0.96 -6.98
C SER A 143 9.87 -0.30 -7.67
N LYS A 144 9.37 -0.61 -8.87
CA LYS A 144 9.88 -1.70 -9.71
C LYS A 144 11.33 -1.44 -10.12
N GLN A 145 11.62 -0.25 -10.60
CA GLN A 145 12.99 0.15 -10.96
C GLN A 145 13.94 0.03 -9.76
N LEU A 146 13.49 0.44 -8.56
CA LEU A 146 14.26 0.29 -7.33
C LEU A 146 14.55 -1.19 -7.01
N VAL A 147 13.56 -2.05 -7.13
CA VAL A 147 13.72 -3.50 -6.92
C VAL A 147 14.65 -4.14 -7.96
N GLU A 148 14.61 -3.69 -9.21
CA GLU A 148 15.52 -4.13 -10.25
C GLU A 148 16.97 -3.71 -9.97
N LEU A 149 17.19 -2.47 -9.54
CA LEU A 149 18.51 -2.00 -9.11
C LEU A 149 19.04 -2.81 -7.93
N TYR A 150 18.21 -3.12 -6.94
CA TYR A 150 18.59 -4.00 -5.83
C TYR A 150 19.04 -5.38 -6.33
N LYS A 151 18.32 -5.98 -7.28
CA LYS A 151 18.69 -7.28 -7.86
C LYS A 151 20.04 -7.23 -8.59
N LEU A 152 20.38 -6.10 -9.22
CA LEU A 152 21.64 -5.92 -9.95
C LEU A 152 22.84 -5.71 -9.02
N HIS A 153 22.65 -4.97 -7.94
CA HIS A 153 23.75 -4.47 -7.10
C HIS A 153 23.83 -5.13 -5.72
N GLY A 154 22.78 -5.76 -5.24
CA GLY A 154 22.76 -6.53 -3.98
C GLY A 154 22.71 -5.69 -2.71
N HIS A 155 22.52 -4.40 -2.83
CA HIS A 155 22.42 -3.48 -1.69
C HIS A 155 21.68 -2.20 -2.10
#